data_af72faf286d6efeabdd358b4a3e26a05
#
_entry.id   af72faf286d6efeabdd358b4a3e26a05
#
_cell.length_a   1.000
_cell.length_b   1.000
_cell.length_c   1.000
_cell.angle_alpha   90.00
_cell.angle_beta   90.00
_cell.angle_gamma   90.00
#
_symmetry.space_group_name_H-M   'P 1'
#
loop_
_entity.id
_entity.type
_entity.pdbx_description
1 polymer ?
#
loop_
_entity_poly.entity_id
_entity_poly.type
_entity_poly.pdbx_seq_one_letter_code
_entity_poly.pdbx_strand_id
1 'polypeptide(L)'
;VRPADANETAAAWALALERTSGPTALALTRQKVPVLPGTKENAREGVRRGGYVVRRASNEAGGGTPDLVYVATGSEVQLAVAAAEALETEGIATRVVSLPCWEAFDAQDAAYREAVLPAAARRRVAVEIGVSLGWERWAGDDGAIVALDHFGASAPAATIFKEFGFTAEAVTDVGRRVVREGLRGRVPATAVAGRGTPPNASQGRTPGSDPGHS
;
A
#
# COMPACT_ATOMS: atom_id res chain seq x y z
N VAL A 1 -6.48 10.78 -6.32
CA VAL A 1 -5.10 10.81 -5.81
C VAL A 1 -5.10 10.47 -4.33
N ARG A 2 -4.23 9.57 -3.90
CA ARG A 2 -4.11 9.11 -2.50
C ARG A 2 -2.67 9.29 -2.00
N PRO A 3 -2.34 10.49 -1.48
CA PRO A 3 -0.97 10.85 -1.09
C PRO A 3 -0.53 10.16 0.21
N ALA A 4 0.77 9.83 0.30
CA ALA A 4 1.37 9.10 1.42
C ALA A 4 1.69 9.98 2.63
N ASP A 5 2.15 11.21 2.40
CA ASP A 5 2.61 12.13 3.44
C ASP A 5 2.36 13.61 3.09
N ALA A 6 2.92 14.50 3.87
CA ALA A 6 2.75 15.94 3.67
C ALA A 6 3.34 16.44 2.34
N ASN A 7 4.48 15.89 1.89
CA ASN A 7 5.10 16.28 0.63
C ASN A 7 4.26 15.84 -0.57
N GLU A 8 3.79 14.59 -0.55
CA GLU A 8 2.86 14.10 -1.58
C GLU A 8 1.52 14.84 -1.53
N THR A 9 1.02 15.19 -0.35
CA THR A 9 -0.23 15.96 -0.21
C THR A 9 -0.10 17.33 -0.86
N ALA A 10 1.01 18.05 -0.63
CA ALA A 10 1.27 19.34 -1.29
C ALA A 10 1.34 19.18 -2.83
N ALA A 11 2.00 18.14 -3.30
CA ALA A 11 2.09 17.83 -4.73
C ALA A 11 0.73 17.44 -5.33
N ALA A 12 -0.11 16.71 -4.58
CA ALA A 12 -1.46 16.32 -5.01
C ALA A 12 -2.39 17.53 -5.15
N TRP A 13 -2.28 18.52 -4.25
CA TRP A 13 -2.98 19.79 -4.39
C TRP A 13 -2.53 20.57 -5.64
N ALA A 14 -1.21 20.63 -5.91
CA ALA A 14 -0.70 21.24 -7.13
C ALA A 14 -1.28 20.56 -8.39
N LEU A 15 -1.23 19.23 -8.44
CA LEU A 15 -1.82 18.44 -9.52
C LEU A 15 -3.31 18.71 -9.70
N ALA A 16 -4.07 18.80 -8.60
CA ALA A 16 -5.50 19.08 -8.64
C ALA A 16 -5.82 20.47 -9.22
N LEU A 17 -5.00 21.49 -8.88
CA LEU A 17 -5.16 22.86 -9.38
C LEU A 17 -4.72 23.00 -10.85
N GLU A 18 -3.70 22.26 -11.28
CA GLU A 18 -3.23 22.23 -12.67
C GLU A 18 -4.22 21.55 -13.61
N ARG A 19 -5.05 20.65 -13.09
CA ARG A 19 -6.00 19.89 -13.90
C ARG A 19 -7.25 20.71 -14.20
N THR A 20 -7.48 21.05 -15.48
CA THR A 20 -8.64 21.82 -15.95
C THR A 20 -9.69 20.97 -16.66
N SER A 21 -9.39 19.69 -16.96
CA SER A 21 -10.24 18.82 -17.79
C SER A 21 -11.19 17.92 -16.99
N GLY A 22 -11.32 18.14 -15.69
CA GLY A 22 -12.23 17.35 -14.84
C GLY A 22 -11.92 17.45 -13.35
N PRO A 23 -12.74 16.86 -12.48
CA PRO A 23 -12.52 16.91 -11.04
C PRO A 23 -11.31 16.05 -10.62
N THR A 24 -10.72 16.41 -9.49
CA THR A 24 -9.68 15.61 -8.82
C THR A 24 -10.15 15.30 -7.40
N ALA A 25 -10.28 14.01 -7.07
CA ALA A 25 -10.53 13.56 -5.71
C ALA A 25 -9.21 13.34 -4.96
N LEU A 26 -9.10 13.87 -3.75
CA LEU A 26 -7.98 13.63 -2.85
C LEU A 26 -8.46 12.77 -1.68
N ALA A 27 -7.98 11.53 -1.59
CA ALA A 27 -8.27 10.64 -0.48
C ALA A 27 -7.18 10.78 0.60
N LEU A 28 -7.46 11.58 1.62
CA LEU A 28 -6.51 11.90 2.69
C LEU A 28 -6.77 11.04 3.92
N THR A 29 -5.69 10.65 4.60
CA THR A 29 -5.78 9.94 5.88
C THR A 29 -6.06 10.91 7.04
N ARG A 30 -6.76 10.43 8.07
CA ARG A 30 -7.05 11.20 9.29
C ARG A 30 -5.95 11.10 10.34
N GLN A 31 -5.21 9.99 10.36
CA GLN A 31 -4.12 9.79 11.30
C GLN A 31 -2.87 10.55 10.88
N LYS A 32 -1.99 10.79 11.85
CA LYS A 32 -0.67 11.33 11.57
C LYS A 32 0.16 10.27 10.85
N VAL A 33 0.83 10.68 9.77
CA VAL A 33 1.82 9.88 9.04
C VAL A 33 3.17 10.59 9.07
N PRO A 34 4.29 9.87 9.11
CA PRO A 34 5.61 10.48 9.02
C PRO A 34 5.85 11.05 7.62
N VAL A 35 6.70 12.06 7.53
CA VAL A 35 7.29 12.46 6.26
C VAL A 35 8.36 11.44 5.91
N LEU A 36 8.24 10.82 4.75
CA LEU A 36 9.10 9.71 4.35
C LEU A 36 10.40 10.21 3.70
N PRO A 37 11.52 9.54 3.94
CA PRO A 37 12.72 9.77 3.15
C PRO A 37 12.44 9.59 1.65
N GLY A 38 12.99 10.48 0.83
CA GLY A 38 12.79 10.44 -0.63
C GLY A 38 11.56 11.15 -1.17
N THR A 39 10.56 11.48 -0.33
CA THR A 39 9.39 12.26 -0.79
C THR A 39 9.72 13.74 -0.95
N LYS A 40 10.60 14.29 -0.12
CA LYS A 40 10.98 15.71 -0.17
C LYS A 40 11.48 16.13 -1.55
N GLU A 41 12.32 15.33 -2.16
CA GLU A 41 12.94 15.62 -3.44
C GLU A 41 12.08 15.15 -4.63
N ASN A 42 11.33 14.07 -4.46
CA ASN A 42 10.72 13.36 -5.58
C ASN A 42 9.19 13.48 -5.67
N ALA A 43 8.49 13.86 -4.59
CA ALA A 43 7.04 13.84 -4.56
C ALA A 43 6.39 14.75 -5.60
N ARG A 44 6.94 15.95 -5.84
CA ARG A 44 6.33 16.92 -6.77
C ARG A 44 6.18 16.34 -8.17
N GLU A 45 7.26 15.80 -8.73
CA GLU A 45 7.23 15.22 -10.07
C GLU A 45 6.61 13.82 -10.04
N GLY A 46 6.88 13.04 -8.99
CA GLY A 46 6.35 11.69 -8.83
C GLY A 46 4.83 11.63 -8.75
N VAL A 47 4.22 12.51 -7.96
CA VAL A 47 2.75 12.61 -7.86
C VAL A 47 2.16 13.13 -9.18
N ARG A 48 2.80 14.12 -9.81
CA ARG A 48 2.38 14.62 -11.12
C ARG A 48 2.37 13.53 -12.19
N ARG A 49 3.30 12.59 -12.12
CA ARG A 49 3.38 11.41 -13.00
C ARG A 49 2.56 10.22 -12.50
N GLY A 50 1.96 10.33 -11.32
CA GLY A 50 1.07 9.32 -10.76
C GLY A 50 1.72 8.18 -10.00
N GLY A 51 3.05 8.04 -10.08
CA GLY A 51 3.80 7.01 -9.35
C GLY A 51 5.30 7.19 -9.52
N TYR A 52 6.07 6.84 -8.49
CA TYR A 52 7.53 7.01 -8.49
C TYR A 52 8.21 6.10 -7.45
N VAL A 53 9.53 5.95 -7.58
CA VAL A 53 10.34 5.21 -6.63
C VAL A 53 10.62 6.08 -5.40
N VAL A 54 10.06 5.70 -4.25
CA VAL A 54 10.34 6.34 -2.95
C VAL A 54 11.65 5.84 -2.38
N ARG A 55 11.92 4.53 -2.51
CA ARG A 55 13.15 3.89 -2.03
C ARG A 55 13.67 2.91 -3.08
N ARG A 56 14.95 3.04 -3.43
CA ARG A 56 15.64 2.08 -4.32
C ARG A 56 16.13 0.87 -3.52
N ALA A 57 16.20 -0.27 -4.20
CA ALA A 57 16.84 -1.45 -3.65
C ALA A 57 18.39 -1.29 -3.63
N SER A 58 19.05 -1.97 -2.70
CA SER A 58 20.51 -1.85 -2.51
C SER A 58 21.33 -2.31 -3.72
N ASN A 59 20.83 -3.28 -4.49
CA ASN A 59 21.52 -3.82 -5.66
C ASN A 59 21.36 -2.97 -6.92
N GLU A 60 20.48 -1.98 -6.95
CA GLU A 60 20.22 -1.14 -8.14
C GLU A 60 21.37 -0.21 -8.47
N ALA A 61 22.17 0.23 -7.49
CA ALA A 61 23.34 1.05 -7.73
C ALA A 61 24.38 0.35 -8.62
N GLY A 62 24.41 -0.99 -8.59
CA GLY A 62 25.23 -1.83 -9.45
C GLY A 62 24.53 -2.31 -10.73
N GLY A 63 23.35 -1.78 -11.05
CA GLY A 63 22.57 -2.19 -12.22
C GLY A 63 21.74 -3.48 -12.00
N GLY A 64 21.63 -3.94 -10.75
CA GLY A 64 20.82 -5.11 -10.41
C GLY A 64 19.31 -4.85 -10.50
N THR A 65 18.54 -5.92 -10.64
CA THR A 65 17.09 -5.90 -10.55
C THR A 65 16.67 -6.15 -9.10
N PRO A 66 15.69 -5.39 -8.54
CA PRO A 66 15.17 -5.66 -7.20
C PRO A 66 14.67 -7.11 -7.06
N ASP A 67 14.98 -7.75 -5.93
CA ASP A 67 14.43 -9.05 -5.59
C ASP A 67 12.93 -8.98 -5.31
N LEU A 68 12.49 -7.81 -4.76
CA LEU A 68 11.11 -7.50 -4.44
C LEU A 68 10.80 -6.03 -4.73
N VAL A 69 9.57 -5.75 -5.16
CA VAL A 69 9.03 -4.39 -5.25
C VAL A 69 7.75 -4.29 -4.42
N TYR A 70 7.74 -3.41 -3.42
CA TYR A 70 6.49 -2.98 -2.81
C TYR A 70 5.85 -1.87 -3.65
N VAL A 71 4.55 -1.99 -3.90
CA VAL A 71 3.72 -0.96 -4.54
C VAL A 71 2.62 -0.58 -3.57
N ALA A 72 2.62 0.67 -3.12
CA ALA A 72 1.67 1.14 -2.11
C ALA A 72 1.16 2.54 -2.44
N THR A 73 0.11 2.96 -1.78
CA THR A 73 -0.42 4.32 -1.85
C THR A 73 -0.91 4.78 -0.47
N GLY A 74 -1.02 6.08 -0.28
CA GLY A 74 -1.54 6.62 0.97
C GLY A 74 -0.71 6.25 2.20
N SER A 75 -1.38 6.08 3.33
CA SER A 75 -0.73 5.79 4.62
C SER A 75 0.03 4.47 4.66
N GLU A 76 -0.16 3.58 3.70
CA GLU A 76 0.49 2.27 3.65
C GLU A 76 1.93 2.33 3.09
N VAL A 77 2.29 3.42 2.40
CA VAL A 77 3.67 3.61 1.89
C VAL A 77 4.70 3.54 3.03
N GLN A 78 4.38 4.09 4.21
CA GLN A 78 5.26 3.98 5.38
C GLN A 78 5.49 2.53 5.82
N LEU A 79 4.47 1.67 5.72
CA LEU A 79 4.59 0.25 6.07
C LEU A 79 5.49 -0.48 5.06
N ALA A 80 5.33 -0.15 3.77
CA ALA A 80 6.17 -0.67 2.70
C ALA A 80 7.64 -0.25 2.86
N VAL A 81 7.90 1.01 3.27
CA VAL A 81 9.26 1.51 3.53
C VAL A 81 9.89 0.76 4.71
N ALA A 82 9.18 0.65 5.84
CA ALA A 82 9.67 -0.08 7.00
C ALA A 82 9.90 -1.58 6.71
N ALA A 83 9.00 -2.20 5.94
CA ALA A 83 9.16 -3.58 5.50
C ALA A 83 10.38 -3.77 4.58
N ALA A 84 10.61 -2.83 3.64
CA ALA A 84 11.78 -2.86 2.77
C ALA A 84 13.08 -2.72 3.56
N GLU A 85 13.13 -1.84 4.57
CA GLU A 85 14.28 -1.71 5.44
C GLU A 85 14.58 -3.01 6.19
N ALA A 86 13.57 -3.67 6.73
CA ALA A 86 13.74 -4.97 7.38
C ALA A 86 14.25 -6.06 6.43
N LEU A 87 13.69 -6.16 5.21
CA LEU A 87 14.11 -7.16 4.22
C LEU A 87 15.53 -6.93 3.71
N GLU A 88 15.95 -5.69 3.57
CA GLU A 88 17.34 -5.36 3.20
C GLU A 88 18.35 -5.86 4.26
N THR A 89 18.00 -5.86 5.54
CA THR A 89 18.87 -6.46 6.57
C THR A 89 18.97 -7.97 6.46
N GLU A 90 17.99 -8.61 5.79
CA GLU A 90 17.98 -10.04 5.47
C GLU A 90 18.65 -10.36 4.12
N GLY A 91 19.21 -9.36 3.42
CA GLY A 91 19.85 -9.51 2.12
C GLY A 91 18.86 -9.61 0.95
N ILE A 92 17.59 -9.20 1.13
CA ILE A 92 16.58 -9.14 0.07
C ILE A 92 16.52 -7.69 -0.44
N ALA A 93 17.05 -7.47 -1.62
CA ALA A 93 17.11 -6.14 -2.24
C ALA A 93 15.70 -5.66 -2.63
N THR A 94 15.21 -4.63 -1.93
CA THR A 94 13.78 -4.26 -1.96
C THR A 94 13.56 -2.81 -2.37
N ARG A 95 12.81 -2.61 -3.47
CA ARG A 95 12.34 -1.30 -3.94
C ARG A 95 10.98 -0.98 -3.34
N VAL A 96 10.71 0.31 -3.09
CA VAL A 96 9.38 0.82 -2.74
C VAL A 96 8.93 1.85 -3.76
N VAL A 97 7.73 1.65 -4.29
CA VAL A 97 7.05 2.55 -5.22
C VAL A 97 5.80 3.12 -4.53
N SER A 98 5.70 4.45 -4.50
CA SER A 98 4.43 5.12 -4.22
C SER A 98 3.66 5.28 -5.52
N LEU A 99 2.38 4.90 -5.53
CA LEU A 99 1.51 4.94 -6.71
C LEU A 99 0.22 5.74 -6.41
N PRO A 100 0.32 7.03 -6.10
CA PRO A 100 -0.80 7.83 -5.61
C PRO A 100 -1.90 8.09 -6.63
N CYS A 101 -1.65 7.93 -7.94
CA CYS A 101 -2.63 8.19 -9.00
C CYS A 101 -2.42 7.27 -10.20
N TRP A 102 -3.23 6.22 -10.31
CA TRP A 102 -3.12 5.23 -11.38
C TRP A 102 -3.31 5.82 -12.77
N GLU A 103 -4.30 6.71 -12.93
CA GLU A 103 -4.62 7.34 -14.22
C GLU A 103 -3.46 8.20 -14.75
N ALA A 104 -2.82 8.94 -13.84
CA ALA A 104 -1.66 9.75 -14.22
C ALA A 104 -0.44 8.87 -14.54
N PHE A 105 -0.26 7.75 -13.84
CA PHE A 105 0.82 6.81 -14.11
C PHE A 105 0.61 6.05 -15.43
N ASP A 106 -0.62 5.65 -15.73
CA ASP A 106 -0.97 5.00 -16.99
C ASP A 106 -0.72 5.89 -18.19
N ALA A 107 -0.91 7.20 -18.04
CA ALA A 107 -0.67 8.20 -19.08
C ALA A 107 0.83 8.44 -19.37
N GLN A 108 1.75 7.89 -18.57
CA GLN A 108 3.18 8.03 -18.79
C GLN A 108 3.66 7.16 -19.96
N ASP A 109 4.76 7.55 -20.59
CA ASP A 109 5.43 6.74 -21.59
C ASP A 109 5.95 5.40 -21.01
N ALA A 110 6.21 4.45 -21.90
CA ALA A 110 6.65 3.11 -21.50
C ALA A 110 7.99 3.12 -20.79
N ALA A 111 8.89 4.03 -21.15
CA ALA A 111 10.22 4.13 -20.55
C ALA A 111 10.13 4.58 -19.08
N TYR A 112 9.27 5.55 -18.79
CA TYR A 112 9.04 5.97 -17.40
C TYR A 112 8.41 4.87 -16.55
N ARG A 113 7.36 4.23 -17.08
CA ARG A 113 6.69 3.13 -16.38
C ARG A 113 7.65 1.97 -16.10
N GLU A 114 8.50 1.62 -17.07
CA GLU A 114 9.54 0.60 -16.91
C GLU A 114 10.60 1.02 -15.89
N ALA A 115 11.01 2.28 -15.86
CA ALA A 115 11.95 2.78 -14.87
C ALA A 115 11.41 2.71 -13.42
N VAL A 116 10.09 2.90 -13.24
CA VAL A 116 9.42 2.84 -11.92
C VAL A 116 9.10 1.39 -11.54
N LEU A 117 8.50 0.62 -12.45
CA LEU A 117 8.06 -0.77 -12.26
C LEU A 117 8.64 -1.67 -13.35
N PRO A 118 9.94 -2.05 -13.25
CA PRO A 118 10.59 -2.87 -14.26
C PRO A 118 9.86 -4.19 -14.49
N ALA A 119 9.66 -4.56 -15.75
CA ALA A 119 9.03 -5.83 -16.11
C ALA A 119 9.84 -7.04 -15.60
N ALA A 120 11.16 -6.90 -15.50
CA ALA A 120 12.04 -7.92 -14.93
C ALA A 120 11.84 -8.14 -13.42
N ALA A 121 11.39 -7.11 -12.68
CA ALA A 121 11.07 -7.22 -11.24
C ALA A 121 9.66 -7.80 -11.05
N ARG A 122 9.53 -9.11 -11.20
CA ARG A 122 8.23 -9.81 -11.22
C ARG A 122 7.62 -10.02 -9.84
N ARG A 123 8.45 -10.17 -8.80
CA ARG A 123 7.97 -10.34 -7.42
C ARG A 123 7.58 -8.98 -6.87
N ARG A 124 6.27 -8.77 -6.72
CA ARG A 124 5.71 -7.50 -6.25
C ARG A 124 4.71 -7.74 -5.14
N VAL A 125 4.67 -6.84 -4.16
CA VAL A 125 3.65 -6.85 -3.12
C VAL A 125 2.91 -5.53 -3.16
N ALA A 126 1.63 -5.58 -3.50
CA ALA A 126 0.73 -4.45 -3.38
C ALA A 126 0.25 -4.33 -1.92
N VAL A 127 0.26 -3.12 -1.35
CA VAL A 127 -0.19 -2.85 0.02
C VAL A 127 -1.23 -1.75 0.00
N GLU A 128 -2.48 -2.10 0.33
CA GLU A 128 -3.64 -1.21 0.25
C GLU A 128 -4.65 -1.52 1.36
N ILE A 129 -4.96 -0.56 2.23
CA ILE A 129 -5.98 -0.71 3.27
C ILE A 129 -7.42 -0.59 2.72
N GLY A 130 -7.58 -0.50 1.43
CA GLY A 130 -8.84 -0.61 0.69
C GLY A 130 -8.99 -1.98 0.06
N VAL A 131 -9.95 -2.08 -0.89
CA VAL A 131 -10.24 -3.34 -1.59
C VAL A 131 -9.12 -3.75 -2.52
N SER A 132 -8.93 -5.06 -2.69
CA SER A 132 -7.90 -5.63 -3.57
C SER A 132 -8.17 -5.41 -5.06
N LEU A 133 -9.41 -5.05 -5.43
CA LEU A 133 -9.84 -4.92 -6.82
C LEU A 133 -8.96 -3.96 -7.62
N GLY A 134 -8.39 -4.47 -8.72
CA GLY A 134 -7.53 -3.72 -9.63
C GLY A 134 -6.05 -3.69 -9.25
N TRP A 135 -5.69 -4.14 -8.04
CA TRP A 135 -4.29 -4.21 -7.62
C TRP A 135 -3.52 -5.36 -8.29
N GLU A 136 -4.23 -6.34 -8.84
CA GLU A 136 -3.67 -7.47 -9.61
C GLU A 136 -2.78 -6.98 -10.76
N ARG A 137 -3.16 -5.89 -11.42
CA ARG A 137 -2.38 -5.29 -12.52
C ARG A 137 -1.00 -4.79 -12.10
N TRP A 138 -0.84 -4.39 -10.84
CA TRP A 138 0.40 -3.88 -10.29
C TRP A 138 1.24 -4.95 -9.60
N ALA A 139 0.58 -5.88 -8.90
CA ALA A 139 1.23 -7.03 -8.28
C ALA A 139 1.74 -8.03 -9.33
N GLY A 140 0.97 -8.25 -10.41
CA GLY A 140 1.29 -9.24 -11.44
C GLY A 140 1.11 -10.69 -10.96
N ASP A 141 1.44 -11.64 -11.83
CA ASP A 141 1.19 -13.07 -11.60
C ASP A 141 2.10 -13.70 -10.53
N ASP A 142 3.30 -13.14 -10.33
CA ASP A 142 4.28 -13.63 -9.36
C ASP A 142 4.27 -12.83 -8.04
N GLY A 143 3.27 -11.95 -7.88
CA GLY A 143 3.15 -11.06 -6.73
C GLY A 143 2.02 -11.41 -5.77
N ALA A 144 1.97 -10.67 -4.67
CA ALA A 144 0.92 -10.78 -3.66
C ALA A 144 0.24 -9.42 -3.39
N ILE A 145 -0.96 -9.47 -2.84
CA ILE A 145 -1.75 -8.28 -2.51
C ILE A 145 -2.17 -8.37 -1.04
N VAL A 146 -1.72 -7.42 -0.24
CA VAL A 146 -2.18 -7.21 1.13
C VAL A 146 -3.25 -6.15 1.09
N ALA A 147 -4.50 -6.54 1.24
CA ALA A 147 -5.66 -5.66 1.08
C ALA A 147 -6.77 -5.99 2.09
N LEU A 148 -7.79 -5.12 2.14
CA LEU A 148 -8.94 -5.25 3.02
C LEU A 148 -10.23 -5.38 2.18
N ASP A 149 -10.72 -6.60 2.02
CA ASP A 149 -11.93 -6.88 1.23
C ASP A 149 -13.21 -6.99 2.10
N HIS A 150 -13.25 -6.25 3.19
CA HIS A 150 -14.42 -6.14 4.07
C HIS A 150 -14.60 -4.70 4.60
N PHE A 151 -15.72 -4.42 5.22
CA PHE A 151 -15.96 -3.10 5.80
C PHE A 151 -14.96 -2.78 6.90
N GLY A 152 -14.56 -1.50 6.99
CA GLY A 152 -13.75 -0.97 8.08
C GLY A 152 -14.47 -1.03 9.44
N ALA A 153 -13.77 -0.59 10.48
CA ALA A 153 -14.30 -0.47 11.83
C ALA A 153 -14.06 0.95 12.36
N SER A 154 -14.77 1.31 13.42
CA SER A 154 -14.60 2.59 14.10
C SER A 154 -13.80 2.39 15.38
N ALA A 155 -12.49 2.70 15.32
CA ALA A 155 -11.57 2.65 16.46
C ALA A 155 -10.37 3.57 16.17
N PRO A 156 -9.44 3.79 17.14
CA PRO A 156 -8.16 4.44 16.86
C PRO A 156 -7.39 3.73 15.75
N ALA A 157 -6.77 4.49 14.85
CA ALA A 157 -6.09 3.95 13.66
C ALA A 157 -5.08 2.83 14.02
N ALA A 158 -4.26 3.03 15.05
CA ALA A 158 -3.28 2.02 15.47
C ALA A 158 -3.92 0.68 15.86
N THR A 159 -5.09 0.72 16.51
CA THR A 159 -5.86 -0.49 16.85
C THR A 159 -6.37 -1.17 15.58
N ILE A 160 -7.00 -0.40 14.68
CA ILE A 160 -7.54 -0.95 13.41
C ILE A 160 -6.42 -1.57 12.57
N PHE A 161 -5.31 -0.87 12.40
CA PHE A 161 -4.17 -1.38 11.64
C PHE A 161 -3.63 -2.69 12.22
N LYS A 162 -3.49 -2.77 13.54
CA LYS A 162 -3.06 -3.98 14.23
C LYS A 162 -4.05 -5.13 14.07
N GLU A 163 -5.34 -4.90 14.34
CA GLU A 163 -6.39 -5.92 14.26
C GLU A 163 -6.60 -6.43 12.83
N PHE A 164 -6.43 -5.56 11.83
CA PHE A 164 -6.53 -5.94 10.42
C PHE A 164 -5.20 -6.44 9.83
N GLY A 165 -4.13 -6.50 10.62
CA GLY A 165 -2.84 -7.03 10.18
C GLY A 165 -2.05 -6.09 9.26
N PHE A 166 -2.37 -4.80 9.23
CA PHE A 166 -1.61 -3.80 8.50
C PHE A 166 -0.48 -3.25 9.38
N THR A 167 0.52 -4.08 9.66
CA THR A 167 1.73 -3.70 10.38
C THR A 167 2.97 -3.88 9.51
N ALA A 168 4.05 -3.19 9.85
CA ALA A 168 5.31 -3.33 9.11
C ALA A 168 5.81 -4.80 9.14
N GLU A 169 5.66 -5.48 10.28
CA GLU A 169 6.05 -6.88 10.46
C GLU A 169 5.24 -7.80 9.53
N ALA A 170 3.92 -7.58 9.47
CA ALA A 170 3.03 -8.36 8.60
C ALA A 170 3.37 -8.17 7.13
N VAL A 171 3.60 -6.93 6.69
CA VAL A 171 4.00 -6.60 5.31
C VAL A 171 5.39 -7.19 5.00
N THR A 172 6.32 -7.15 5.95
CA THR A 172 7.65 -7.78 5.84
C THR A 172 7.53 -9.29 5.62
N ASP A 173 6.69 -9.97 6.42
CA ASP A 173 6.50 -11.42 6.30
C ASP A 173 5.94 -11.81 4.93
N VAL A 174 4.94 -11.07 4.42
CA VAL A 174 4.43 -11.30 3.06
C VAL A 174 5.53 -11.16 2.02
N GLY A 175 6.32 -10.09 2.08
CA GLY A 175 7.44 -9.88 1.15
C GLY A 175 8.46 -11.01 1.20
N ARG A 176 8.84 -11.45 2.41
CA ARG A 176 9.75 -12.58 2.62
C ARG A 176 9.22 -13.87 1.99
N ARG A 177 7.93 -14.15 2.17
CA ARG A 177 7.29 -15.35 1.63
C ARG A 177 7.12 -15.29 0.11
N VAL A 178 6.87 -14.10 -0.47
CA VAL A 178 6.88 -13.92 -1.93
C VAL A 178 8.24 -14.28 -2.51
N VAL A 179 9.33 -13.84 -1.87
CA VAL A 179 10.69 -14.10 -2.37
C VAL A 179 11.12 -15.55 -2.12
N ARG A 180 10.92 -16.08 -0.91
CA ARG A 180 11.47 -17.38 -0.49
C ARG A 180 10.57 -18.57 -0.80
N GLU A 181 9.24 -18.37 -0.77
CA GLU A 181 8.26 -19.45 -0.88
C GLU A 181 7.39 -19.36 -2.15
N GLY A 182 7.53 -18.27 -2.93
CA GLY A 182 6.70 -18.05 -4.12
C GLY A 182 5.22 -17.78 -3.78
N LEU A 183 4.95 -17.14 -2.63
CA LEU A 183 3.60 -16.71 -2.25
C LEU A 183 3.01 -15.77 -3.31
N ARG A 184 1.77 -16.02 -3.72
CA ARG A 184 1.09 -15.27 -4.79
C ARG A 184 -0.35 -14.95 -4.43
N GLY A 185 -0.92 -13.98 -5.12
CA GLY A 185 -2.34 -13.65 -5.05
C GLY A 185 -2.72 -12.89 -3.80
N ARG A 186 -4.00 -12.93 -3.43
CA ARG A 186 -4.52 -12.22 -2.26
C ARG A 186 -4.05 -12.85 -0.96
N VAL A 187 -3.48 -12.02 -0.11
CA VAL A 187 -3.11 -12.39 1.25
C VAL A 187 -3.97 -11.55 2.19
N PRO A 188 -4.97 -12.13 2.86
CA PRO A 188 -5.71 -11.40 3.87
C PRO A 188 -4.75 -10.83 4.90
N ALA A 189 -4.86 -9.55 5.21
CA ALA A 189 -3.98 -8.90 6.18
C ALA A 189 -4.02 -9.64 7.53
N THR A 190 -5.18 -10.18 7.94
CA THR A 190 -5.36 -11.01 9.14
C THR A 190 -4.66 -12.38 9.08
N ALA A 191 -4.36 -12.91 7.90
CA ALA A 191 -3.66 -14.20 7.77
C ALA A 191 -2.16 -14.10 8.10
N VAL A 192 -1.63 -12.88 8.22
CA VAL A 192 -0.22 -12.61 8.55
C VAL A 192 -0.03 -12.46 10.06
N ALA A 193 -1.03 -11.99 10.79
CA ALA A 193 -1.03 -11.92 12.25
C ALA A 193 -1.42 -13.27 12.85
N GLY A 194 -0.53 -14.26 12.81
CA GLY A 194 -0.67 -15.63 13.35
C GLY A 194 -1.97 -15.96 14.08
N ARG A 195 -2.84 -16.76 13.44
CA ARG A 195 -3.97 -17.52 14.00
C ARG A 195 -4.78 -16.84 15.13
N GLY A 196 -5.54 -15.84 14.78
CA GLY A 196 -6.67 -15.38 15.58
C GLY A 196 -7.87 -15.24 14.65
N THR A 197 -8.88 -16.10 14.79
CA THR A 197 -10.16 -15.94 14.11
C THR A 197 -10.75 -14.58 14.49
N PRO A 198 -11.18 -13.73 13.55
CA PRO A 198 -11.82 -12.46 13.91
C PRO A 198 -13.06 -12.74 14.77
N PRO A 199 -13.35 -11.95 15.81
CA PRO A 199 -14.56 -12.11 16.58
C PRO A 199 -15.74 -11.91 15.63
N ASN A 200 -16.60 -12.93 15.58
CA ASN A 200 -17.82 -12.96 14.79
C ASN A 200 -18.74 -11.80 15.21
N ALA A 201 -18.95 -10.82 14.33
CA ALA A 201 -19.79 -9.64 14.57
C ALA A 201 -21.31 -9.96 14.56
N SER A 202 -21.71 -11.22 14.72
CA SER A 202 -23.09 -11.67 14.65
C SER A 202 -23.63 -12.28 15.95
N GLN A 203 -23.25 -11.76 17.13
CA GLN A 203 -23.97 -12.10 18.36
C GLN A 203 -24.25 -10.84 19.18
N GLY A 204 -25.49 -10.37 19.16
CA GLY A 204 -25.94 -9.34 20.06
C GLY A 204 -27.14 -8.51 19.62
N ARG A 205 -28.23 -9.16 19.19
CA ARG A 205 -29.59 -8.61 19.34
C ARG A 205 -30.54 -9.71 19.77
N THR A 206 -30.63 -9.92 21.05
CA THR A 206 -31.83 -10.53 21.64
C THR A 206 -32.99 -9.54 21.50
N PRO A 207 -34.17 -9.93 20.98
CA PRO A 207 -35.35 -9.07 21.05
C PRO A 207 -35.78 -8.96 22.52
N GLY A 208 -35.76 -7.72 23.03
CA GLY A 208 -36.34 -7.42 24.34
C GLY A 208 -37.84 -7.75 24.35
N SER A 209 -38.22 -8.56 25.27
CA SER A 209 -39.61 -8.82 25.66
C SER A 209 -40.23 -7.53 26.21
N ASP A 210 -41.27 -7.06 25.51
CA ASP A 210 -42.13 -5.97 25.91
C ASP A 210 -43.03 -6.46 27.09
N PRO A 211 -43.02 -5.80 28.27
CA PRO A 211 -44.04 -6.09 29.29
C PRO A 211 -45.29 -5.26 29.01
N GLY A 212 -46.39 -5.96 28.71
CA GLY A 212 -47.69 -5.39 28.48
C GLY A 212 -48.22 -4.48 29.59
N HIS A 213 -48.88 -3.43 29.18
CA HIS A 213 -49.75 -2.60 30.02
C HIS A 213 -51.10 -3.28 30.21
N SER A 214 -51.45 -3.47 31.47
CA SER A 214 -52.81 -3.56 31.97
C SER A 214 -53.22 -2.21 32.51
#